data_11068ffe2b82d5e7cbe81797b1762e7e
#
_entry.id   11068ffe2b82d5e7cbe81797b1762e7e
#
_cell.length_a   1.000
_cell.length_b   1.000
_cell.length_c   1.000
_cell.angle_alpha   90.00
_cell.angle_beta   90.00
_cell.angle_gamma   90.00
#
_symmetry.space_group_name_H-M   'P 1'
#
loop_
_entity.id
_entity.type
_entity.pdbx_description
1 polymer ?
#
loop_
_entity_poly.entity_id
_entity_poly.type
_entity_poly.pdbx_seq_one_letter_code
_entity_poly.pdbx_strand_id
1 'polypeptide(L)'
;MSAFGIRQLDHVNLRTVNLDAMTEFYTEVIGLRSGPRPAFPFPGAWLYCGDTPVLHLVGVEQALHPREPQIEHFAFSATGLDDFTRRLQRHGLDYRRSKVPGTSLTQVHLRDCDGNHLHVDFEGQS
;
A
#
# COMPACT_ATOMS: atom_id res chain seq x y z
N MET A 1 17.64 -29.97 8.28
CA MET A 1 16.97 -29.50 7.07
C MET A 1 15.49 -29.29 7.33
N SER A 2 15.00 -28.10 7.04
CA SER A 2 13.59 -27.77 7.30
C SER A 2 12.70 -28.17 6.13
N ALA A 3 11.49 -28.61 6.42
CA ALA A 3 10.49 -28.78 5.38
C ALA A 3 10.11 -27.41 4.81
N PHE A 4 9.76 -27.38 3.51
CA PHE A 4 9.27 -26.19 2.86
C PHE A 4 7.94 -25.74 3.48
N GLY A 5 7.77 -24.43 3.68
CA GLY A 5 6.51 -23.84 4.08
C GLY A 5 6.53 -22.35 3.79
N ILE A 6 5.44 -21.84 3.25
CA ILE A 6 5.28 -20.40 3.06
C ILE A 6 5.05 -19.77 4.43
N ARG A 7 5.76 -18.68 4.73
CA ARG A 7 5.57 -17.96 6.00
C ARG A 7 4.60 -16.80 5.86
N GLN A 8 4.77 -16.01 4.80
CA GLN A 8 3.95 -14.81 4.61
C GLN A 8 4.20 -14.22 3.23
N LEU A 9 3.35 -13.29 2.85
CA LEU A 9 3.62 -12.43 1.69
C LEU A 9 4.75 -11.48 2.09
N ASP A 10 5.81 -11.40 1.27
CA ASP A 10 7.00 -10.61 1.61
C ASP A 10 6.84 -9.15 1.19
N HIS A 11 6.57 -8.91 -0.07
CA HIS A 11 6.41 -7.55 -0.59
C HIS A 11 5.62 -7.54 -1.88
N VAL A 12 5.20 -6.34 -2.27
CA VAL A 12 4.60 -6.05 -3.57
C VAL A 12 5.51 -5.06 -4.28
N ASN A 13 5.72 -5.24 -5.58
CA ASN A 13 6.53 -4.34 -6.39
C ASN A 13 5.62 -3.61 -7.39
N LEU A 14 5.67 -2.28 -7.38
CA LEU A 14 4.90 -1.43 -8.28
C LEU A 14 5.86 -0.60 -9.13
N ARG A 15 5.66 -0.64 -10.45
CA ARG A 15 6.35 0.26 -11.37
C ARG A 15 5.53 1.52 -11.53
N THR A 16 6.19 2.68 -11.62
CA THR A 16 5.47 3.94 -11.69
C THR A 16 6.27 4.98 -12.47
N VAL A 17 5.57 5.82 -13.22
CA VAL A 17 6.17 7.04 -13.81
C VAL A 17 6.11 8.20 -12.82
N ASN A 18 5.48 8.03 -11.65
CA ASN A 18 5.26 9.06 -10.64
C ASN A 18 5.93 8.69 -9.32
N LEU A 19 7.23 8.38 -9.36
CA LEU A 19 7.93 7.83 -8.20
C LEU A 19 7.81 8.73 -6.96
N ASP A 20 8.02 10.03 -7.11
CA ASP A 20 7.97 10.95 -5.97
C ASP A 20 6.56 11.03 -5.37
N ALA A 21 5.54 11.16 -6.22
CA ALA A 21 4.16 11.22 -5.76
C ALA A 21 3.72 9.92 -5.09
N MET A 22 4.14 8.78 -5.63
CA MET A 22 3.84 7.47 -5.05
C MET A 22 4.54 7.28 -3.72
N THR A 23 5.82 7.67 -3.63
CA THR A 23 6.56 7.60 -2.37
C THR A 23 5.88 8.46 -1.31
N GLU A 24 5.51 9.69 -1.67
CA GLU A 24 4.83 10.60 -0.74
C GLU A 24 3.49 10.02 -0.27
N PHE A 25 2.70 9.46 -1.19
CA PHE A 25 1.41 8.87 -0.84
C PHE A 25 1.58 7.75 0.19
N TYR A 26 2.49 6.81 -0.07
CA TYR A 26 2.64 5.66 0.80
C TYR A 26 3.33 6.00 2.14
N THR A 27 4.10 7.08 2.20
CA THR A 27 4.69 7.53 3.47
C THR A 27 3.76 8.46 4.23
N GLU A 28 3.20 9.48 3.60
CA GLU A 28 2.41 10.50 4.28
C GLU A 28 0.97 10.07 4.55
N VAL A 29 0.37 9.31 3.63
CA VAL A 29 -1.03 8.90 3.76
C VAL A 29 -1.13 7.52 4.42
N ILE A 30 -0.46 6.54 3.86
CA ILE A 30 -0.52 5.16 4.37
C ILE A 30 0.31 5.00 5.63
N GLY A 31 1.43 5.70 5.73
CA GLY A 31 2.25 5.69 6.92
C GLY A 31 3.41 4.71 6.88
N LEU A 32 3.80 4.24 5.72
CA LEU A 32 5.02 3.46 5.59
C LEU A 32 6.23 4.38 5.74
N ARG A 33 7.40 3.80 6.00
CA ARG A 33 8.63 4.56 6.21
C ARG A 33 9.60 4.26 5.07
N SER A 34 10.10 5.30 4.40
CA SER A 34 11.15 5.13 3.42
C SER A 34 12.44 4.70 4.13
N GLY A 35 13.15 3.73 3.56
CA GLY A 35 14.34 3.21 4.20
C GLY A 35 15.33 2.62 3.20
N PRO A 36 16.35 1.93 3.73
CA PRO A 36 17.44 1.42 2.90
C PRO A 36 16.98 0.48 1.80
N ARG A 37 17.65 0.54 0.67
CA ARG A 37 17.48 -0.41 -0.43
C ARG A 37 18.85 -0.65 -1.06
N PRO A 38 19.04 -1.81 -1.71
CA PRO A 38 20.29 -2.06 -2.42
C PRO A 38 20.57 -0.99 -3.47
N ALA A 39 21.84 -0.80 -3.80
CA ALA A 39 22.26 0.22 -4.77
C ALA A 39 21.97 -0.21 -6.21
N PHE A 40 20.69 -0.33 -6.54
CA PHE A 40 20.27 -0.67 -7.90
C PHE A 40 20.56 0.50 -8.85
N PRO A 41 20.86 0.20 -10.13
CA PRO A 41 21.14 1.24 -11.11
C PRO A 41 19.89 1.87 -11.73
N PHE A 42 18.76 1.83 -11.03
CA PHE A 42 17.50 2.43 -11.47
C PHE A 42 16.81 3.12 -10.30
N PRO A 43 16.00 4.14 -10.56
CA PRO A 43 15.31 4.86 -9.48
C PRO A 43 14.25 3.98 -8.83
N GLY A 44 14.04 4.19 -7.54
CA GLY A 44 13.04 3.44 -6.79
C GLY A 44 13.07 3.81 -5.33
N ALA A 45 12.22 3.14 -4.57
CA ALA A 45 12.14 3.31 -3.13
C ALA A 45 11.65 2.01 -2.49
N TRP A 46 12.18 1.72 -1.32
CA TRP A 46 11.68 0.64 -0.48
C TRP A 46 10.96 1.25 0.72
N LEU A 47 9.71 0.87 0.89
CA LEU A 47 8.84 1.44 1.92
C LEU A 47 8.53 0.38 2.95
N TYR A 48 8.78 0.72 4.21
CA TYR A 48 8.85 -0.22 5.32
C TYR A 48 7.62 -0.15 6.20
N CYS A 49 7.17 -1.31 6.62
CA CYS A 49 6.28 -1.48 7.77
C CYS A 49 7.14 -2.09 8.87
N GLY A 50 7.48 -1.29 9.90
CA GLY A 50 8.48 -1.72 10.88
C GLY A 50 9.82 -1.95 10.19
N ASP A 51 10.35 -3.16 10.32
CA ASP A 51 11.64 -3.53 9.74
C ASP A 51 11.52 -4.24 8.39
N THR A 52 10.31 -4.37 7.87
CA THR A 52 10.05 -5.13 6.64
C THR A 52 9.73 -4.19 5.49
N PRO A 53 10.52 -4.23 4.40
CA PRO A 53 10.23 -3.41 3.21
C PRO A 53 9.11 -4.06 2.38
N VAL A 54 7.86 -3.77 2.75
CA VAL A 54 6.69 -4.45 2.20
C VAL A 54 6.26 -3.94 0.83
N LEU A 55 6.71 -2.74 0.45
CA LEU A 55 6.37 -2.15 -0.84
C LEU A 55 7.65 -1.64 -1.51
N HIS A 56 7.90 -2.15 -2.70
CA HIS A 56 9.02 -1.73 -3.53
C HIS A 56 8.49 -0.92 -4.69
N LEU A 57 8.96 0.29 -4.86
CA LEU A 57 8.62 1.13 -6.00
C LEU A 57 9.80 1.17 -6.98
N VAL A 58 9.48 1.06 -8.27
CA VAL A 58 10.46 1.17 -9.34
C VAL A 58 10.01 2.30 -10.26
N GLY A 59 10.84 3.32 -10.40
CA GLY A 59 10.57 4.43 -11.31
C GLY A 59 10.84 4.02 -12.75
N VAL A 60 9.89 4.28 -13.63
CA VAL A 60 10.04 4.03 -15.07
C VAL A 60 9.77 5.33 -15.82
N GLU A 61 10.37 5.46 -17.02
CA GLU A 61 10.28 6.71 -17.79
C GLU A 61 9.01 6.78 -18.62
N GLN A 62 8.48 5.64 -19.03
CA GLN A 62 7.33 5.58 -19.92
C GLN A 62 6.12 5.03 -19.18
N ALA A 63 4.96 5.66 -19.42
CA ALA A 63 3.70 5.20 -18.86
C ALA A 63 3.44 3.75 -19.27
N LEU A 64 2.95 2.97 -18.31
CA LEU A 64 2.57 1.60 -18.55
C LEU A 64 1.28 1.56 -19.35
N HIS A 65 1.19 0.59 -20.27
CA HIS A 65 -0.01 0.44 -21.09
C HIS A 65 -1.18 0.00 -20.19
N PRO A 66 -2.35 0.63 -20.32
CA PRO A 66 -3.50 0.22 -19.56
C PRO A 66 -3.90 -1.21 -19.91
N ARG A 67 -4.13 -2.00 -18.88
CA ARG A 67 -4.61 -3.37 -18.94
C ARG A 67 -5.58 -3.57 -17.81
N GLU A 68 -6.52 -4.45 -18.03
CA GLU A 68 -7.36 -4.90 -16.93
C GLU A 68 -6.49 -5.68 -15.95
N PRO A 69 -6.30 -5.22 -14.71
CA PRO A 69 -5.37 -5.87 -13.79
C PRO A 69 -5.94 -7.20 -13.29
N GLN A 70 -5.09 -8.22 -13.26
CA GLN A 70 -5.47 -9.49 -12.65
C GLN A 70 -5.35 -9.43 -11.13
N ILE A 71 -4.35 -8.70 -10.62
CA ILE A 71 -4.29 -8.37 -9.19
C ILE A 71 -5.23 -7.19 -9.00
N GLU A 72 -6.38 -7.44 -8.35
CA GLU A 72 -7.42 -6.43 -8.21
C GLU A 72 -7.06 -5.40 -7.14
N HIS A 73 -6.53 -5.86 -6.00
CA HIS A 73 -6.12 -4.97 -4.91
C HIS A 73 -5.13 -5.66 -3.99
N PHE A 74 -4.58 -4.88 -3.07
CA PHE A 74 -3.84 -5.40 -1.92
C PHE A 74 -4.24 -4.62 -0.68
N ALA A 75 -3.93 -5.14 0.51
CA ALA A 75 -4.44 -4.57 1.74
C ALA A 75 -3.38 -4.52 2.84
N PHE A 76 -3.54 -3.54 3.72
CA PHE A 76 -2.77 -3.43 4.95
C PHE A 76 -3.69 -3.64 6.15
N SER A 77 -3.16 -4.19 7.21
CA SER A 77 -3.83 -4.30 8.49
C SER A 77 -3.34 -3.15 9.37
N ALA A 78 -4.25 -2.49 10.08
CA ALA A 78 -3.89 -1.32 10.87
C ALA A 78 -4.79 -1.16 12.09
N THR A 79 -4.41 -0.21 12.94
CA THR A 79 -5.22 0.27 14.06
C THR A 79 -5.48 1.76 13.89
N GLY A 80 -6.52 2.28 14.55
CA GLY A 80 -6.81 3.71 14.54
C GLY A 80 -7.67 4.15 13.36
N LEU A 81 -8.84 3.53 13.21
CA LEU A 81 -9.77 3.84 12.11
C LEU A 81 -10.10 5.33 12.02
N ASP A 82 -10.45 5.97 13.15
CA ASP A 82 -10.84 7.38 13.14
C ASP A 82 -9.66 8.28 12.75
N ASP A 83 -8.47 7.99 13.25
CA ASP A 83 -7.28 8.75 12.89
C ASP A 83 -6.97 8.61 11.41
N PHE A 84 -7.13 7.41 10.87
CA PHE A 84 -6.86 7.19 9.45
C PHE A 84 -7.85 7.95 8.55
N THR A 85 -9.15 7.88 8.86
CA THR A 85 -10.15 8.58 8.05
C THR A 85 -9.97 10.10 8.14
N ARG A 86 -9.61 10.63 9.32
CA ARG A 86 -9.27 12.06 9.44
C ARG A 86 -8.05 12.44 8.59
N ARG A 87 -7.05 11.55 8.53
CA ARG A 87 -5.87 11.77 7.69
C ARG A 87 -6.25 11.84 6.21
N LEU A 88 -7.11 10.93 5.75
CA LEU A 88 -7.60 10.95 4.37
C LEU A 88 -8.35 12.24 4.05
N GLN A 89 -9.17 12.70 4.99
CA GLN A 89 -9.90 13.96 4.85
C GLN A 89 -8.95 15.15 4.75
N ARG A 90 -7.91 15.18 5.59
CA ARG A 90 -6.91 16.27 5.55
C ARG A 90 -6.17 16.31 4.20
N HIS A 91 -5.96 15.15 3.58
CA HIS A 91 -5.30 15.07 2.27
C HIS A 91 -6.27 15.22 1.10
N GLY A 92 -7.56 15.42 1.37
CA GLY A 92 -8.57 15.58 0.32
C GLY A 92 -8.79 14.34 -0.53
N LEU A 93 -8.62 13.15 0.05
CA LEU A 93 -8.71 11.89 -0.68
C LEU A 93 -10.09 11.27 -0.54
N ASP A 94 -10.59 10.75 -1.64
CA ASP A 94 -11.82 9.97 -1.65
C ASP A 94 -11.56 8.59 -1.09
N TYR A 95 -12.53 8.07 -0.33
CA TYR A 95 -12.44 6.73 0.23
C TYR A 95 -13.83 6.18 0.49
N ARG A 96 -13.91 4.86 0.66
CA ARG A 96 -15.17 4.19 0.95
C ARG A 96 -14.97 3.23 2.12
N ARG A 97 -15.86 3.29 3.11
CA ARG A 97 -15.85 2.35 4.23
C ARG A 97 -16.80 1.20 3.92
N SER A 98 -16.41 0.00 4.31
CA SER A 98 -17.29 -1.17 4.22
C SER A 98 -17.01 -2.11 5.38
N LYS A 99 -18.00 -2.95 5.68
CA LYS A 99 -17.88 -4.00 6.68
C LYS A 99 -17.83 -5.34 5.98
N VAL A 100 -16.99 -6.24 6.50
CA VAL A 100 -16.96 -7.61 5.98
C VAL A 100 -18.00 -8.41 6.74
N PRO A 101 -19.05 -8.96 6.06
CA PRO A 101 -20.12 -9.68 6.73
C PRO A 101 -19.59 -10.85 7.57
N GLY A 102 -20.14 -10.99 8.78
CA GLY A 102 -19.76 -12.07 9.68
C GLY A 102 -18.43 -11.86 10.41
N THR A 103 -17.84 -10.68 10.30
CA THR A 103 -16.57 -10.34 10.95
C THR A 103 -16.66 -8.99 11.65
N SER A 104 -15.61 -8.66 12.44
CA SER A 104 -15.48 -7.34 13.04
C SER A 104 -14.62 -6.39 12.19
N LEU A 105 -14.29 -6.78 10.96
CA LEU A 105 -13.42 -5.97 10.10
C LEU A 105 -14.18 -4.83 9.46
N THR A 106 -13.57 -3.63 9.54
CA THR A 106 -13.95 -2.47 8.75
C THR A 106 -12.85 -2.22 7.75
N GLN A 107 -13.21 -2.10 6.47
CA GLN A 107 -12.27 -1.84 5.40
C GLN A 107 -12.43 -0.40 4.92
N VAL A 108 -11.30 0.29 4.75
CA VAL A 108 -11.29 1.62 4.13
C VAL A 108 -10.61 1.47 2.78
N HIS A 109 -11.38 1.64 1.72
CA HIS A 109 -10.92 1.48 0.33
C HIS A 109 -10.53 2.81 -0.25
N LEU A 110 -9.40 2.83 -0.94
CA LEU A 110 -8.94 4.03 -1.64
C LEU A 110 -8.04 3.64 -2.81
N ARG A 111 -7.62 4.63 -3.58
CA ARG A 111 -6.68 4.42 -4.67
C ARG A 111 -5.45 5.27 -4.47
N ASP A 112 -4.30 4.75 -4.89
CA ASP A 112 -3.07 5.53 -4.86
C ASP A 112 -3.01 6.48 -6.07
N CYS A 113 -1.88 7.18 -6.21
CA CYS A 113 -1.72 8.19 -7.27
C CYS A 113 -1.79 7.61 -8.67
N ASP A 114 -1.48 6.34 -8.82
CA ASP A 114 -1.51 5.64 -10.12
C ASP A 114 -2.83 4.89 -10.35
N GLY A 115 -3.78 4.99 -9.42
CA GLY A 115 -5.06 4.33 -9.52
C GLY A 115 -5.09 2.90 -9.01
N ASN A 116 -4.04 2.43 -8.35
CA ASN A 116 -4.05 1.09 -7.76
C ASN A 116 -5.05 1.05 -6.59
N HIS A 117 -5.89 0.02 -6.59
CA HIS A 117 -6.85 -0.18 -5.50
C HIS A 117 -6.17 -0.84 -4.32
N LEU A 118 -6.32 -0.24 -3.16
CA LEU A 118 -5.88 -0.84 -1.90
C LEU A 118 -6.92 -0.60 -0.83
N HIS A 119 -6.86 -1.37 0.23
CA HIS A 119 -7.64 -1.04 1.41
C HIS A 119 -6.83 -1.26 2.68
N VAL A 120 -7.27 -0.59 3.72
CA VAL A 120 -6.68 -0.71 5.05
C VAL A 120 -7.76 -1.27 5.96
N ASP A 121 -7.43 -2.32 6.68
CA ASP A 121 -8.37 -3.10 7.47
C ASP A 121 -8.17 -2.84 8.95
N PHE A 122 -9.28 -2.61 9.64
CA PHE A 122 -9.30 -2.30 11.07
C PHE A 122 -10.22 -3.30 11.77
N GLU A 123 -9.66 -4.06 12.70
CA GLU A 123 -10.42 -5.06 13.43
C GLU A 123 -11.06 -4.43 14.67
N GLY A 124 -12.32 -4.79 14.97
CA GLY A 124 -13.01 -4.36 16.18
C GLY A 124 -13.36 -2.89 16.22
N GLN A 125 -13.23 -2.16 15.12
CA GLN A 125 -13.54 -0.72 15.02
C GLN A 125 -14.90 -0.52 14.35
N SER A 126 -15.58 0.51 14.72
CA SER A 126 -16.89 0.81 14.17
C SER A 126 -16.95 2.14 13.43
#